data_15d4ea2601b5a27f671e2b9368ca6c7f
#
_entry.id   15d4ea2601b5a27f671e2b9368ca6c7f
#
_cell.length_a   1.000
_cell.length_b   1.000
_cell.length_c   1.000
_cell.angle_alpha   90.00
_cell.angle_beta   90.00
_cell.angle_gamma   90.00
#
_symmetry.space_group_name_H-M   'P 1'
#
loop_
_entity.id
_entity.type
_entity.pdbx_description
1 polymer ?
#
loop_
_entity_poly.entity_id
_entity_poly.type
_entity_poly.pdbx_seq_one_letter_code
_entity_poly.pdbx_strand_id
1 'polypeptide(L)'
;MRALLLFLLAMAAQAQSPAFLNQMPPAAREEALDIMKRADFIFETRTQPKHVRLATMEKLFDHPRLGAAMWRYCQFVPSFYASTHPDGAWSIDDTRGLKGTLRLVYQKPGHRVYLVEGVAERGRLKTPFSVGARMLTSYEYWDGKHGFESRLQTWTALNSAVLGVVARPFRGYIKGRQDEFIAYINGNVATFGEFAELNPKDFHGALRRDGDPVALRDFEVIFLKK
;
A
#
# COMPACT_ATOMS: atom_id res chain seq x y z
N MET A 1 11.50 -45.83 18.05
CA MET A 1 10.48 -45.50 17.06
C MET A 1 9.29 -44.64 17.52
N ARG A 2 9.10 -44.36 18.84
CA ARG A 2 7.99 -43.51 19.34
C ARG A 2 8.30 -42.00 19.38
N ALA A 3 9.55 -41.60 19.32
CA ALA A 3 9.94 -40.19 19.39
C ALA A 3 9.84 -39.43 18.02
N LEU A 4 9.80 -40.15 16.89
CA LEU A 4 9.74 -39.54 15.58
C LEU A 4 8.30 -39.14 15.18
N LEU A 5 7.27 -39.75 15.78
CA LEU A 5 5.87 -39.44 15.52
C LEU A 5 5.40 -38.15 16.22
N LEU A 6 6.04 -37.77 17.33
CA LEU A 6 5.70 -36.54 18.06
C LEU A 6 6.26 -35.26 17.39
N PHE A 7 7.29 -35.38 16.57
CA PHE A 7 7.88 -34.23 15.86
C PHE A 7 7.09 -33.82 14.60
N LEU A 8 6.31 -34.72 14.01
CA LEU A 8 5.47 -34.43 12.84
C LEU A 8 4.13 -33.79 13.20
N LEU A 9 3.70 -33.82 14.44
CA LEU A 9 2.47 -33.20 14.92
C LEU A 9 2.65 -31.72 15.34
N ALA A 10 3.88 -31.23 15.46
CA ALA A 10 4.17 -29.87 15.91
C ALA A 10 4.29 -28.85 14.74
N MET A 11 4.19 -29.25 13.49
CA MET A 11 4.34 -28.35 12.33
C MET A 11 3.05 -27.98 11.61
N ALA A 12 1.90 -28.40 12.09
CA ALA A 12 0.63 -27.82 11.68
C ALA A 12 0.27 -26.61 12.59
N ALA A 13 1.18 -25.66 12.73
CA ALA A 13 0.77 -24.30 13.04
C ALA A 13 -0.07 -23.83 11.84
N GLN A 14 -1.36 -24.15 11.88
CA GLN A 14 -2.34 -23.56 10.98
C GLN A 14 -2.11 -22.06 11.11
N ALA A 15 -1.54 -21.45 10.07
CA ALA A 15 -1.47 -20.00 9.97
C ALA A 15 -2.91 -19.51 10.11
N GLN A 16 -3.24 -19.04 11.30
CA GLN A 16 -4.58 -18.62 11.66
C GLN A 16 -4.96 -17.55 10.66
N SER A 17 -6.03 -17.75 9.91
CA SER A 17 -6.49 -16.79 8.92
C SER A 17 -6.65 -15.43 9.58
N PRO A 18 -6.15 -14.34 8.99
CA PRO A 18 -6.22 -13.01 9.59
C PRO A 18 -7.67 -12.65 9.97
N ALA A 19 -7.87 -12.13 11.18
CA ALA A 19 -9.20 -11.87 11.74
C ALA A 19 -10.04 -10.90 10.88
N PHE A 20 -9.40 -10.01 10.12
CA PHE A 20 -10.10 -9.07 9.24
C PHE A 20 -10.88 -9.76 8.12
N LEU A 21 -10.49 -10.96 7.67
CA LEU A 21 -11.19 -11.71 6.63
C LEU A 21 -12.67 -11.97 6.97
N ASN A 22 -12.96 -12.20 8.25
CA ASN A 22 -14.34 -12.46 8.69
C ASN A 22 -15.24 -11.21 8.68
N GLN A 23 -14.65 -10.03 8.53
CA GLN A 23 -15.34 -8.74 8.52
C GLN A 23 -15.40 -8.12 7.11
N MET A 24 -14.80 -8.80 6.11
CA MET A 24 -14.86 -8.36 4.71
C MET A 24 -16.18 -8.76 4.04
N PRO A 25 -16.62 -8.01 3.01
CA PRO A 25 -17.69 -8.44 2.13
C PRO A 25 -17.40 -9.83 1.52
N PRO A 26 -18.39 -10.72 1.33
CA PRO A 26 -18.16 -12.10 0.88
C PRO A 26 -17.31 -12.23 -0.38
N ALA A 27 -17.61 -11.46 -1.43
CA ALA A 27 -16.86 -11.49 -2.68
C ALA A 27 -15.39 -11.05 -2.51
N ALA A 28 -15.15 -10.00 -1.73
CA ALA A 28 -13.79 -9.53 -1.43
C ALA A 28 -13.02 -10.55 -0.58
N ARG A 29 -13.71 -11.23 0.34
CA ARG A 29 -13.13 -12.31 1.14
C ARG A 29 -12.68 -13.49 0.30
N GLU A 30 -13.49 -13.93 -0.67
CA GLU A 30 -13.14 -15.03 -1.59
C GLU A 30 -11.90 -14.67 -2.41
N GLU A 31 -11.86 -13.46 -2.96
CA GLU A 31 -10.71 -12.97 -3.70
C GLU A 31 -9.44 -12.89 -2.83
N ALA A 32 -9.56 -12.39 -1.60
CA ALA A 32 -8.46 -12.34 -0.65
C ALA A 32 -7.91 -13.74 -0.32
N LEU A 33 -8.79 -14.71 -0.08
CA LEU A 33 -8.42 -16.10 0.17
C LEU A 33 -7.74 -16.76 -1.04
N ASP A 34 -8.21 -16.48 -2.27
CA ASP A 34 -7.56 -16.96 -3.50
C ASP A 34 -6.14 -16.38 -3.62
N ILE A 35 -5.97 -15.07 -3.41
CA ILE A 35 -4.64 -14.44 -3.43
C ILE A 35 -3.73 -15.07 -2.36
N MET A 36 -4.21 -15.22 -1.13
CA MET A 36 -3.41 -15.81 -0.05
C MET A 36 -2.98 -17.24 -0.35
N LYS A 37 -3.88 -18.06 -0.90
CA LYS A 37 -3.61 -19.46 -1.29
C LYS A 37 -2.57 -19.53 -2.41
N ARG A 38 -2.58 -18.59 -3.33
CA ARG A 38 -1.70 -18.58 -4.52
C ARG A 38 -0.47 -17.71 -4.34
N ALA A 39 -0.28 -17.09 -3.18
CA ALA A 39 0.81 -16.15 -2.96
C ALA A 39 2.19 -16.78 -3.20
N ASP A 40 2.92 -16.21 -4.16
CA ASP A 40 4.32 -16.53 -4.41
C ASP A 40 5.23 -15.89 -3.34
N PHE A 41 4.79 -14.73 -2.81
CA PHE A 41 5.49 -13.99 -1.78
C PHE A 41 4.55 -13.52 -0.68
N ILE A 42 5.02 -13.64 0.57
CA ILE A 42 4.39 -13.03 1.75
C ILE A 42 5.47 -12.23 2.45
N PHE A 43 5.25 -10.93 2.59
CA PHE A 43 6.20 -10.02 3.22
C PHE A 43 5.52 -9.19 4.30
N GLU A 44 6.27 -8.88 5.35
CA GLU A 44 5.92 -7.89 6.35
C GLU A 44 7.00 -6.79 6.35
N THR A 45 6.54 -5.54 6.35
CA THR A 45 7.39 -4.35 6.42
C THR A 45 6.88 -3.47 7.56
N ARG A 46 7.77 -3.04 8.44
CA ARG A 46 7.49 -2.03 9.48
C ARG A 46 8.21 -0.74 9.12
N THR A 47 7.54 0.37 9.35
CA THR A 47 8.14 1.68 9.10
C THR A 47 8.72 2.27 10.35
N GLN A 48 9.75 3.11 10.18
CA GLN A 48 10.27 3.93 11.27
C GLN A 48 9.23 5.00 11.66
N PRO A 49 9.17 5.39 12.94
CA PRO A 49 8.27 6.44 13.41
C PRO A 49 8.41 7.75 12.61
N LYS A 50 7.29 8.46 12.41
CA LYS A 50 7.23 9.72 11.67
C LYS A 50 6.49 10.78 12.47
N HIS A 51 6.97 12.03 12.39
CA HIS A 51 6.39 13.17 13.10
C HIS A 51 5.19 13.78 12.37
N VAL A 52 4.15 12.98 12.18
CA VAL A 52 2.88 13.41 11.60
C VAL A 52 1.73 12.88 12.46
N ARG A 53 0.65 13.64 12.59
CA ARG A 53 -0.50 13.20 13.38
C ARG A 53 -1.22 12.05 12.71
N LEU A 54 -1.62 11.04 13.49
CA LEU A 54 -2.41 9.91 13.01
C LEU A 54 -3.68 10.38 12.27
N ALA A 55 -4.40 11.36 12.83
CA ALA A 55 -5.62 11.91 12.20
C ALA A 55 -5.37 12.56 10.83
N THR A 56 -4.19 13.12 10.60
CA THR A 56 -3.80 13.66 9.29
C THR A 56 -3.54 12.52 8.30
N MET A 57 -2.83 11.48 8.73
CA MET A 57 -2.58 10.31 7.90
C MET A 57 -3.87 9.60 7.51
N GLU A 58 -4.81 9.41 8.45
CA GLU A 58 -6.11 8.80 8.15
C GLU A 58 -6.88 9.57 7.08
N LYS A 59 -6.92 10.90 7.17
CA LYS A 59 -7.54 11.74 6.15
C LYS A 59 -6.83 11.62 4.79
N LEU A 60 -5.50 11.60 4.76
CA LEU A 60 -4.74 11.44 3.51
C LEU A 60 -5.00 10.08 2.85
N PHE A 61 -5.18 9.01 3.63
CA PHE A 61 -5.53 7.70 3.09
C PHE A 61 -6.92 7.67 2.42
N ASP A 62 -7.85 8.53 2.85
CA ASP A 62 -9.17 8.66 2.24
C ASP A 62 -9.15 9.52 0.96
N HIS A 63 -8.06 10.25 0.71
CA HIS A 63 -7.91 11.20 -0.39
C HIS A 63 -6.65 10.92 -1.24
N PRO A 64 -6.55 9.77 -1.93
CA PRO A 64 -5.32 9.39 -2.66
C PRO A 64 -4.98 10.36 -3.79
N ARG A 65 -5.97 11.04 -4.36
CA ARG A 65 -5.77 12.06 -5.38
C ARG A 65 -5.07 13.30 -4.80
N LEU A 66 -5.44 13.71 -3.59
CA LEU A 66 -4.73 14.74 -2.85
C LEU A 66 -3.30 14.28 -2.53
N GLY A 67 -3.13 13.05 -2.03
CA GLY A 67 -1.81 12.49 -1.77
C GLY A 67 -0.91 12.52 -3.00
N ALA A 68 -1.43 12.14 -4.17
CA ALA A 68 -0.69 12.19 -5.44
C ALA A 68 -0.33 13.63 -5.87
N ALA A 69 -1.23 14.61 -5.68
CA ALA A 69 -0.95 16.02 -5.99
C ALA A 69 0.13 16.60 -5.06
N MET A 70 0.04 16.32 -3.77
CA MET A 70 1.06 16.72 -2.78
C MET A 70 2.41 16.07 -3.08
N TRP A 71 2.42 14.80 -3.49
CA TRP A 71 3.62 14.08 -3.93
C TRP A 71 4.32 14.79 -5.10
N ARG A 72 3.56 15.19 -6.13
CA ARG A 72 4.10 15.94 -7.28
C ARG A 72 4.64 17.31 -6.88
N TYR A 73 3.92 18.01 -5.99
CA TYR A 73 4.39 19.29 -5.47
C TYR A 73 5.75 19.18 -4.76
N CYS A 74 5.94 18.15 -3.94
CA CYS A 74 7.21 17.88 -3.27
C CYS A 74 8.29 17.34 -4.22
N GLN A 75 7.99 17.17 -5.51
CA GLN A 75 8.90 16.65 -6.53
C GLN A 75 9.47 15.25 -6.21
N PHE A 76 8.74 14.44 -5.48
CA PHE A 76 9.16 13.07 -5.19
C PHE A 76 9.11 12.20 -6.46
N VAL A 77 10.06 11.28 -6.58
CA VAL A 77 10.26 10.45 -7.77
C VAL A 77 9.99 8.98 -7.44
N PRO A 78 9.24 8.24 -8.27
CA PRO A 78 8.53 8.68 -9.47
C PRO A 78 7.31 9.57 -9.15
N SER A 79 6.85 10.34 -10.12
CA SER A 79 5.57 11.06 -9.98
C SER A 79 4.42 10.07 -9.98
N PHE A 80 3.43 10.30 -9.11
CA PHE A 80 2.21 9.50 -9.06
C PHE A 80 0.99 10.31 -9.51
N TYR A 81 0.14 9.64 -10.28
CA TYR A 81 -1.20 10.10 -10.58
C TYR A 81 -2.21 9.11 -10.00
N ALA A 82 -3.25 9.64 -9.39
CA ALA A 82 -4.34 8.85 -8.84
C ALA A 82 -5.66 9.34 -9.39
N SER A 83 -6.56 8.42 -9.74
CA SER A 83 -7.93 8.71 -10.14
C SER A 83 -8.89 7.73 -9.46
N THR A 84 -10.12 8.18 -9.25
CA THR A 84 -11.15 7.35 -8.62
C THR A 84 -12.07 6.80 -9.71
N HIS A 85 -12.33 5.50 -9.69
CA HIS A 85 -13.31 4.84 -10.53
C HIS A 85 -14.73 5.00 -9.95
N PRO A 86 -15.79 4.82 -10.76
CA PRO A 86 -17.17 4.87 -10.30
C PRO A 86 -17.52 3.87 -9.20
N ASP A 87 -16.82 2.74 -9.14
CA ASP A 87 -16.98 1.70 -8.09
C ASP A 87 -16.19 1.99 -6.81
N GLY A 88 -15.53 3.16 -6.72
CA GLY A 88 -14.74 3.58 -5.57
C GLY A 88 -13.31 3.03 -5.54
N ALA A 89 -12.91 2.20 -6.50
CA ALA A 89 -11.52 1.81 -6.64
C ALA A 89 -10.64 2.98 -7.09
N TRP A 90 -9.35 2.91 -6.82
CA TRP A 90 -8.37 3.91 -7.23
C TRP A 90 -7.42 3.35 -8.28
N SER A 91 -7.23 4.08 -9.38
CA SER A 91 -6.11 3.82 -10.30
C SER A 91 -4.91 4.63 -9.87
N ILE A 92 -3.74 4.01 -9.93
CA ILE A 92 -2.44 4.65 -9.70
C ILE A 92 -1.53 4.38 -10.90
N ASP A 93 -0.85 5.43 -11.36
CA ASP A 93 0.16 5.37 -12.43
C ASP A 93 1.41 6.13 -11.98
N ASP A 94 2.57 5.48 -11.99
CA ASP A 94 3.85 6.09 -11.65
C ASP A 94 4.55 6.77 -12.85
N THR A 95 3.87 6.85 -13.99
CA THR A 95 4.38 7.40 -15.25
C THR A 95 5.65 6.74 -15.78
N ARG A 96 6.11 5.67 -15.14
CA ARG A 96 7.33 4.93 -15.47
C ARG A 96 7.09 3.44 -15.70
N GLY A 97 5.84 3.07 -15.94
CA GLY A 97 5.44 1.72 -16.28
C GLY A 97 5.00 0.85 -15.10
N LEU A 98 4.72 1.44 -13.93
CA LEU A 98 3.99 0.77 -12.86
C LEU A 98 2.57 1.35 -12.80
N LYS A 99 1.58 0.52 -13.12
CA LYS A 99 0.16 0.86 -13.08
C LYS A 99 -0.60 -0.13 -12.25
N GLY A 100 -1.63 0.32 -11.55
CA GLY A 100 -2.44 -0.57 -10.76
C GLY A 100 -3.75 0.05 -10.31
N THR A 101 -4.62 -0.82 -9.83
CA THR A 101 -5.87 -0.46 -9.15
C THR A 101 -5.81 -0.92 -7.70
N LEU A 102 -6.32 -0.09 -6.81
CA LEU A 102 -6.45 -0.39 -5.39
C LEU A 102 -7.92 -0.30 -5.01
N ARG A 103 -8.45 -1.34 -4.40
CA ARG A 103 -9.81 -1.38 -3.88
C ARG A 103 -9.75 -1.59 -2.36
N LEU A 104 -10.25 -0.61 -1.61
CA LEU A 104 -10.40 -0.73 -0.17
C LEU A 104 -11.53 -1.72 0.14
N VAL A 105 -11.23 -2.80 0.85
CA VAL A 105 -12.17 -3.90 1.12
C VAL A 105 -12.48 -4.12 2.59
N TYR A 106 -11.69 -3.48 3.45
CA TYR A 106 -11.90 -3.46 4.89
C TYR A 106 -11.28 -2.20 5.49
N GLN A 107 -11.99 -1.58 6.44
CA GLN A 107 -11.52 -0.41 7.16
C GLN A 107 -12.05 -0.39 8.58
N LYS A 108 -11.17 -0.12 9.52
CA LYS A 108 -11.47 0.33 10.89
C LYS A 108 -10.37 1.29 11.34
N PRO A 109 -10.54 2.03 12.44
CA PRO A 109 -9.47 2.86 13.00
C PRO A 109 -8.16 2.08 13.14
N GLY A 110 -7.07 2.59 12.58
CA GLY A 110 -5.76 1.97 12.65
C GLY A 110 -5.56 0.74 11.74
N HIS A 111 -6.52 0.37 10.87
CA HIS A 111 -6.34 -0.79 9.99
C HIS A 111 -7.14 -0.67 8.70
N ARG A 112 -6.48 -0.84 7.57
CA ARG A 112 -7.06 -0.87 6.22
C ARG A 112 -6.58 -2.10 5.46
N VAL A 113 -7.46 -2.69 4.65
CA VAL A 113 -7.08 -3.79 3.76
C VAL A 113 -7.48 -3.46 2.34
N TYR A 114 -6.54 -3.64 1.43
CA TYR A 114 -6.71 -3.36 0.01
C TYR A 114 -6.50 -4.63 -0.81
N LEU A 115 -7.36 -4.81 -1.81
CA LEU A 115 -7.07 -5.66 -2.95
C LEU A 115 -6.41 -4.79 -4.03
N VAL A 116 -5.28 -5.25 -4.51
CA VAL A 116 -4.46 -4.53 -5.48
C VAL A 116 -4.24 -5.42 -6.69
N GLU A 117 -4.47 -4.86 -7.86
CA GLU A 117 -4.07 -5.46 -9.12
C GLU A 117 -3.12 -4.50 -9.83
N GLY A 118 -1.96 -4.99 -10.25
CA GLY A 118 -0.94 -4.14 -10.83
C GLY A 118 -0.14 -4.81 -11.92
N VAL A 119 0.40 -3.97 -12.79
CA VAL A 119 1.30 -4.38 -13.87
C VAL A 119 2.54 -3.50 -13.84
N ALA A 120 3.71 -4.16 -13.86
CA ALA A 120 4.96 -3.53 -14.20
C ALA A 120 5.22 -3.78 -15.69
N GLU A 121 5.25 -2.72 -16.49
CA GLU A 121 5.46 -2.78 -17.93
C GLU A 121 6.87 -3.26 -18.27
N ARG A 122 7.03 -3.77 -19.49
CA ARG A 122 8.32 -4.22 -20.03
C ARG A 122 9.42 -3.18 -19.78
N GLY A 123 10.57 -3.65 -19.27
CA GLY A 123 11.73 -2.81 -18.96
C GLY A 123 11.67 -2.13 -17.58
N ARG A 124 10.50 -1.98 -16.94
CA ARG A 124 10.37 -1.36 -15.60
C ARG A 124 11.15 -2.15 -14.54
N LEU A 125 11.06 -3.46 -14.57
CA LEU A 125 11.77 -4.38 -13.67
C LEU A 125 13.03 -4.99 -14.35
N LYS A 126 13.55 -4.36 -15.43
CA LYS A 126 14.64 -4.88 -16.25
C LYS A 126 14.32 -6.28 -16.82
N THR A 127 13.04 -6.56 -17.05
CA THR A 127 12.54 -7.79 -17.69
C THR A 127 12.18 -7.51 -19.15
N PRO A 128 12.31 -8.49 -20.06
CA PRO A 128 11.90 -8.36 -21.45
C PRO A 128 10.38 -8.44 -21.65
N PHE A 129 9.61 -8.63 -20.58
CA PHE A 129 8.15 -8.79 -20.60
C PHE A 129 7.52 -8.00 -19.45
N SER A 130 6.21 -7.76 -19.54
CA SER A 130 5.43 -7.17 -18.44
C SER A 130 5.15 -8.20 -17.36
N VAL A 131 5.13 -7.77 -16.11
CA VAL A 131 4.84 -8.60 -14.94
C VAL A 131 3.58 -8.09 -14.27
N GLY A 132 2.53 -8.90 -14.29
CA GLY A 132 1.30 -8.64 -13.56
C GLY A 132 1.26 -9.36 -12.22
N ALA A 133 0.63 -8.76 -11.23
CA ALA A 133 0.42 -9.35 -9.92
C ALA A 133 -0.93 -8.91 -9.32
N ARG A 134 -1.52 -9.82 -8.53
CA ARG A 134 -2.60 -9.49 -7.59
C ARG A 134 -2.06 -9.55 -6.18
N MET A 135 -2.44 -8.60 -5.36
CA MET A 135 -1.95 -8.51 -3.98
C MET A 135 -3.12 -8.28 -3.01
N LEU A 136 -3.05 -8.93 -1.87
CA LEU A 136 -3.78 -8.54 -0.68
C LEU A 136 -2.81 -7.78 0.22
N THR A 137 -3.20 -6.57 0.61
CA THR A 137 -2.36 -5.68 1.41
C THR A 137 -3.10 -5.29 2.68
N SER A 138 -2.58 -5.72 3.83
CA SER A 138 -3.06 -5.32 5.16
C SER A 138 -2.15 -4.23 5.70
N TYR A 139 -2.70 -3.06 5.97
CA TYR A 139 -1.98 -1.89 6.46
C TYR A 139 -2.51 -1.52 7.84
N GLU A 140 -1.72 -1.80 8.87
CA GLU A 140 -1.99 -1.41 10.25
C GLU A 140 -1.14 -0.20 10.61
N TYR A 141 -1.71 0.74 11.37
CA TYR A 141 -1.03 1.96 11.77
C TYR A 141 -1.56 2.49 13.09
N TRP A 142 -0.70 3.14 13.85
CA TRP A 142 -1.02 3.63 15.19
C TRP A 142 -0.17 4.85 15.56
N ASP A 143 -0.59 5.54 16.61
CA ASP A 143 0.22 6.58 17.24
C ASP A 143 1.11 5.91 18.28
N GLY A 144 2.40 5.78 17.95
CA GLY A 144 3.41 5.18 18.79
C GLY A 144 4.09 6.19 19.70
N LYS A 145 4.99 5.72 20.56
CA LYS A 145 5.75 6.57 21.48
C LYS A 145 6.54 7.70 20.78
N HIS A 146 6.95 7.46 19.55
CA HIS A 146 7.82 8.37 18.78
C HIS A 146 7.12 8.94 17.53
N GLY A 147 5.79 8.89 17.47
CA GLY A 147 4.96 9.39 16.38
C GLY A 147 4.24 8.27 15.61
N PHE A 148 3.80 8.59 14.40
CA PHE A 148 3.09 7.66 13.53
C PHE A 148 3.96 6.43 13.18
N GLU A 149 3.47 5.26 13.45
CA GLU A 149 4.08 3.98 13.13
C GLU A 149 3.14 3.14 12.29
N SER A 150 3.68 2.25 11.45
CA SER A 150 2.86 1.36 10.64
C SER A 150 3.52 0.00 10.37
N ARG A 151 2.66 -0.98 10.08
CA ARG A 151 3.00 -2.32 9.63
C ARG A 151 2.20 -2.65 8.38
N LEU A 152 2.89 -3.01 7.32
CA LEU A 152 2.32 -3.48 6.07
C LEU A 152 2.59 -4.97 5.92
N GLN A 153 1.55 -5.76 5.73
CA GLN A 153 1.66 -7.15 5.34
C GLN A 153 1.07 -7.35 3.96
N THR A 154 1.81 -7.99 3.06
CA THR A 154 1.38 -8.24 1.69
C THR A 154 1.44 -9.73 1.35
N TRP A 155 0.42 -10.20 0.64
CA TRP A 155 0.39 -11.49 -0.05
C TRP A 155 0.35 -11.18 -1.54
N THR A 156 1.36 -11.61 -2.27
CA THR A 156 1.52 -11.30 -3.70
C THR A 156 1.45 -12.57 -4.52
N ALA A 157 0.49 -12.67 -5.42
CA ALA A 157 0.34 -13.71 -6.41
C ALA A 157 0.68 -13.14 -7.80
N LEU A 158 1.72 -13.68 -8.44
CA LEU A 158 2.07 -13.31 -9.81
C LEU A 158 1.07 -13.91 -10.80
N ASN A 159 0.79 -13.18 -11.87
CA ASN A 159 -0.16 -13.63 -12.90
C ASN A 159 0.38 -14.81 -13.76
N SER A 160 1.65 -15.20 -13.54
CA SER A 160 2.28 -16.34 -14.23
C SER A 160 2.95 -17.25 -13.20
N ALA A 161 2.52 -18.50 -13.15
CA ALA A 161 3.12 -19.53 -12.30
C ALA A 161 4.60 -19.76 -12.61
N VAL A 162 5.00 -19.63 -13.89
CA VAL A 162 6.40 -19.75 -14.30
C VAL A 162 7.25 -18.64 -13.67
N LEU A 163 6.72 -17.41 -13.67
CA LEU A 163 7.41 -16.27 -13.03
C LEU A 163 7.53 -16.47 -11.52
N GLY A 164 6.51 -17.01 -10.86
CA GLY A 164 6.55 -17.33 -9.43
C GLY A 164 7.69 -18.28 -9.10
N VAL A 165 7.85 -19.36 -9.88
CA VAL A 165 8.95 -20.33 -9.70
C VAL A 165 10.32 -19.68 -9.93
N VAL A 166 10.47 -18.92 -11.00
CA VAL A 166 11.74 -18.25 -11.36
C VAL A 166 12.12 -17.17 -10.35
N ALA A 167 11.15 -16.50 -9.75
CA ALA A 167 11.38 -15.41 -8.80
C ALA A 167 11.74 -15.90 -7.37
N ARG A 168 11.39 -17.13 -7.00
CA ARG A 168 11.64 -17.70 -5.66
C ARG A 168 13.08 -17.59 -5.16
N PRO A 169 14.12 -17.89 -5.97
CA PRO A 169 15.51 -17.75 -5.54
C PRO A 169 15.89 -16.30 -5.19
N PHE A 170 15.17 -15.31 -5.74
CA PHE A 170 15.42 -13.89 -5.54
C PHE A 170 14.56 -13.27 -4.44
N ARG A 171 13.87 -14.10 -3.63
CA ARG A 171 12.93 -13.63 -2.59
C ARG A 171 13.53 -12.58 -1.65
N GLY A 172 14.77 -12.79 -1.21
CA GLY A 172 15.44 -11.83 -0.33
C GLY A 172 15.70 -10.47 -0.98
N TYR A 173 16.11 -10.47 -2.23
CA TYR A 173 16.28 -9.26 -3.01
C TYR A 173 14.96 -8.53 -3.25
N ILE A 174 13.91 -9.26 -3.63
CA ILE A 174 12.56 -8.70 -3.85
C ILE A 174 12.03 -8.09 -2.56
N LYS A 175 12.19 -8.78 -1.42
CA LYS A 175 11.82 -8.26 -0.09
C LYS A 175 12.55 -6.94 0.22
N GLY A 176 13.88 -6.90 0.05
CA GLY A 176 14.66 -5.69 0.30
C GLY A 176 14.19 -4.50 -0.55
N ARG A 177 13.90 -4.73 -1.83
CA ARG A 177 13.36 -3.68 -2.72
C ARG A 177 11.96 -3.23 -2.32
N GLN A 178 11.11 -4.15 -1.85
CA GLN A 178 9.80 -3.79 -1.31
C GLN A 178 9.93 -2.96 -0.03
N ASP A 179 10.80 -3.36 0.91
CA ASP A 179 11.02 -2.65 2.15
C ASP A 179 11.51 -1.21 1.89
N GLU A 180 12.49 -1.05 0.99
CA GLU A 180 12.98 0.28 0.57
C GLU A 180 11.87 1.13 -0.04
N PHE A 181 11.05 0.55 -0.92
CA PHE A 181 9.96 1.25 -1.58
C PHE A 181 8.88 1.70 -0.58
N ILE A 182 8.46 0.82 0.32
CA ILE A 182 7.46 1.13 1.34
C ILE A 182 7.99 2.17 2.33
N ALA A 183 9.24 2.05 2.77
CA ALA A 183 9.87 3.04 3.63
C ALA A 183 9.93 4.42 2.95
N TYR A 184 10.26 4.46 1.66
CA TYR A 184 10.29 5.67 0.86
C TYR A 184 8.90 6.31 0.72
N ILE A 185 7.87 5.53 0.35
CA ILE A 185 6.48 6.01 0.23
C ILE A 185 5.99 6.57 1.57
N ASN A 186 6.06 5.78 2.63
CA ASN A 186 5.57 6.19 3.95
C ASN A 186 6.36 7.40 4.49
N GLY A 187 7.68 7.44 4.26
CA GLY A 187 8.52 8.56 4.63
C GLY A 187 8.06 9.86 3.98
N ASN A 188 7.86 9.83 2.67
CA ASN A 188 7.45 11.00 1.90
C ASN A 188 6.01 11.44 2.23
N VAL A 189 5.07 10.49 2.36
CA VAL A 189 3.68 10.81 2.75
C VAL A 189 3.64 11.48 4.12
N ALA A 190 4.40 10.98 5.09
CA ALA A 190 4.49 11.61 6.40
C ALA A 190 5.13 13.01 6.33
N THR A 191 6.21 13.15 5.56
CA THR A 191 6.91 14.44 5.39
C THR A 191 6.00 15.51 4.80
N PHE A 192 5.25 15.20 3.74
CA PHE A 192 4.33 16.21 3.20
C PHE A 192 3.12 16.43 4.11
N GLY A 193 2.66 15.41 4.84
CA GLY A 193 1.60 15.54 5.84
C GLY A 193 2.00 16.52 6.95
N GLU A 194 3.19 16.34 7.54
CA GLU A 194 3.76 17.24 8.54
C GLU A 194 3.94 18.67 7.98
N PHE A 195 4.52 18.79 6.79
CA PHE A 195 4.72 20.11 6.18
C PHE A 195 3.39 20.81 5.86
N ALA A 196 2.36 20.08 5.43
CA ALA A 196 1.03 20.62 5.17
C ALA A 196 0.34 21.11 6.48
N GLU A 197 0.59 20.45 7.60
CA GLU A 197 0.11 20.90 8.92
C GLU A 197 0.78 22.22 9.34
N LEU A 198 2.08 22.35 9.10
CA LEU A 198 2.86 23.52 9.49
C LEU A 198 2.69 24.70 8.53
N ASN A 199 2.54 24.43 7.23
CA ASN A 199 2.53 25.45 6.18
C ASN A 199 1.34 25.30 5.21
N PRO A 200 0.09 25.29 5.71
CA PRO A 200 -1.07 24.96 4.86
C PRO A 200 -1.31 25.98 3.72
N LYS A 201 -0.92 27.25 3.91
CA LYS A 201 -1.09 28.29 2.88
C LYS A 201 -0.18 28.07 1.68
N ASP A 202 1.04 27.61 1.89
CA ASP A 202 2.01 27.35 0.82
C ASP A 202 1.56 26.16 -0.03
N PHE A 203 1.09 25.08 0.61
CA PHE A 203 0.49 23.95 -0.09
C PHE A 203 -0.76 24.34 -0.86
N HIS A 204 -1.66 25.12 -0.28
CA HIS A 204 -2.85 25.59 -0.95
C HIS A 204 -2.53 26.38 -2.24
N GLY A 205 -1.57 27.29 -2.17
CA GLY A 205 -1.09 28.04 -3.34
C GLY A 205 -0.49 27.14 -4.42
N ALA A 206 0.19 26.08 -4.02
CA ALA A 206 0.79 25.10 -4.93
C ALA A 206 -0.26 24.22 -5.62
N LEU A 207 -1.24 23.69 -4.86
CA LEU A 207 -2.33 22.88 -5.40
C LEU A 207 -3.22 23.66 -6.38
N ARG A 208 -3.40 24.96 -6.17
CA ARG A 208 -4.04 25.83 -7.16
C ARG A 208 -3.31 25.85 -8.50
N ARG A 209 -1.97 25.85 -8.49
CA ARG A 209 -1.15 25.79 -9.71
C ARG A 209 -1.10 24.41 -10.36
N ASP A 210 -1.24 23.34 -9.58
CA ASP A 210 -1.32 21.95 -10.09
C ASP A 210 -2.58 21.73 -10.93
N GLY A 211 -3.65 22.52 -10.68
CA GLY A 211 -4.85 22.52 -11.48
C GLY A 211 -5.80 21.36 -11.25
N ASP A 212 -5.60 20.55 -10.19
CA ASP A 212 -6.54 19.49 -9.79
C ASP A 212 -7.59 20.04 -8.81
N PRO A 213 -8.85 20.32 -9.26
CA PRO A 213 -9.87 20.93 -8.42
C PRO A 213 -10.36 20.00 -7.29
N VAL A 214 -10.25 18.69 -7.47
CA VAL A 214 -10.64 17.72 -6.44
C VAL A 214 -9.59 17.70 -5.32
N ALA A 215 -8.32 17.60 -5.68
CA ALA A 215 -7.23 17.65 -4.70
C ALA A 215 -7.22 18.97 -3.92
N LEU A 216 -7.47 20.10 -4.60
CA LEU A 216 -7.57 21.42 -3.96
C LEU A 216 -8.70 21.47 -2.93
N ARG A 217 -9.92 21.04 -3.32
CA ARG A 217 -11.07 20.99 -2.43
C ARG A 217 -10.81 20.08 -1.21
N ASP A 218 -10.26 18.91 -1.44
CA ASP A 218 -9.96 17.94 -0.38
C ASP A 218 -8.92 18.52 0.59
N PHE A 219 -7.92 19.21 0.09
CA PHE A 219 -6.95 19.93 0.92
C PHE A 219 -7.60 21.00 1.79
N GLU A 220 -8.48 21.82 1.22
CA GLU A 220 -9.21 22.87 1.95
C GLU A 220 -10.02 22.29 3.10
N VAL A 221 -10.71 21.16 2.86
CA VAL A 221 -11.50 20.47 3.90
C VAL A 221 -10.62 19.92 5.03
N ILE A 222 -9.46 19.36 4.68
CA ILE A 222 -8.60 18.65 5.65
C ILE A 222 -7.77 19.65 6.49
N PHE A 223 -7.21 20.67 5.85
CA PHE A 223 -6.19 21.51 6.46
C PHE A 223 -6.62 22.97 6.74
N LEU A 224 -7.64 23.50 6.04
CA LEU A 224 -8.02 24.90 6.15
C LEU A 224 -9.37 25.13 6.83
N LYS A 225 -10.31 24.17 6.73
CA LYS A 225 -11.58 24.28 7.48
C LYS A 225 -11.37 23.75 8.90
N LYS A 226 -11.51 24.63 9.86
CA LYS A 226 -11.59 24.31 11.30
C LYS A 226 -13.01 23.93 11.67
#